data_627576e5ac26c1f281b5431315ad10b1
#
_entry.id   627576e5ac26c1f281b5431315ad10b1
#
_cell.length_a   1.000
_cell.length_b   1.000
_cell.length_c   1.000
_cell.angle_alpha   90.00
_cell.angle_beta   90.00
_cell.angle_gamma   90.00
#
_symmetry.space_group_name_H-M   'P 1'
#
loop_
_entity.id
_entity.type
_entity.pdbx_description
1 polymer ?
#
loop_
_entity_poly.entity_id
_entity_poly.type
_entity_poly.pdbx_seq_one_letter_code
_entity_poly.pdbx_strand_id
1 'polypeptide(L)'
;VTDDGVEVPLAGARGVVSRRGGTVLRAAGPWSATVQALLRHLEEAGFEGAPRVAGSGFEPGSGRETLTFVEGGFVRLGQWSDEAAHALGRLLRDLHTATATFAEPGDATWQPWHGRDLGRRPRVIGHCDTGPWNVVVRGGLPVAFIDWEVAGPVDPLVEVAQLCWLNSHLHDDEVAALAGLRPLAERLHVLRLMIEGYGLADRDRADLVEHMILVAVQDAAALAPVTVAPQTGGDPGPSRSLVHGMAWRLRSAAWMQRHRDVLERAVRT
;
A
#
# COMPACT_ATOMS: atom_id res chain seq x y z
N VAL A 1 -10.15 16.28 -28.36
CA VAL A 1 -11.50 16.31 -27.78
C VAL A 1 -11.46 15.32 -26.64
N THR A 2 -11.26 15.79 -25.41
CA THR A 2 -11.37 14.98 -24.21
C THR A 2 -12.85 14.70 -23.99
N ASP A 3 -13.23 13.42 -23.96
CA ASP A 3 -14.60 12.96 -23.74
C ASP A 3 -14.91 13.14 -22.22
N ASP A 4 -15.15 14.38 -21.80
CA ASP A 4 -15.34 14.78 -20.40
C ASP A 4 -16.67 14.30 -19.79
N GLY A 5 -17.46 13.52 -20.51
CA GLY A 5 -18.82 13.09 -20.11
C GLY A 5 -19.00 11.59 -19.85
N VAL A 6 -18.18 10.73 -20.41
CA VAL A 6 -18.36 9.27 -20.31
C VAL A 6 -17.65 8.71 -19.08
N GLU A 7 -18.40 8.02 -18.24
CA GLU A 7 -17.87 7.32 -17.08
C GLU A 7 -17.43 5.90 -17.46
N VAL A 8 -16.14 5.57 -17.17
CA VAL A 8 -15.53 4.28 -17.51
C VAL A 8 -15.14 3.56 -16.22
N PRO A 9 -15.56 2.29 -16.03
CA PRO A 9 -15.11 1.51 -14.88
C PRO A 9 -13.60 1.31 -14.89
N LEU A 10 -12.95 1.42 -13.72
CA LEU A 10 -11.54 1.10 -13.54
C LEU A 10 -11.39 -0.36 -13.10
N ALA A 11 -10.56 -1.12 -13.82
CA ALA A 11 -10.30 -2.53 -13.52
C ALA A 11 -9.42 -2.68 -12.26
N GLY A 12 -9.66 -3.75 -11.49
CA GLY A 12 -8.83 -4.14 -10.35
C GLY A 12 -9.23 -3.56 -9.00
N ALA A 13 -10.19 -2.62 -8.96
CA ALA A 13 -10.66 -2.03 -7.72
C ALA A 13 -11.57 -2.98 -6.92
N ARG A 14 -11.43 -2.95 -5.59
CA ARG A 14 -12.45 -3.53 -4.70
C ARG A 14 -13.63 -2.57 -4.65
N GLY A 15 -14.74 -2.90 -5.32
CA GLY A 15 -15.91 -2.03 -5.42
C GLY A 15 -16.02 -1.31 -6.76
N VAL A 16 -17.03 -0.47 -6.89
CA VAL A 16 -17.28 0.30 -8.12
C VAL A 16 -16.44 1.57 -8.09
N VAL A 17 -15.29 1.53 -8.76
CA VAL A 17 -14.45 2.70 -9.01
C VAL A 17 -14.52 3.02 -10.49
N SER A 18 -14.74 4.28 -10.84
CA SER A 18 -14.84 4.72 -12.23
C SER A 18 -14.02 5.99 -12.45
N ARG A 19 -13.73 6.26 -13.72
CA ARG A 19 -13.09 7.49 -14.18
C ARG A 19 -14.04 8.26 -15.10
N ARG A 20 -14.12 9.56 -14.88
CA ARG A 20 -14.78 10.51 -15.77
C ARG A 20 -13.81 11.64 -16.10
N GLY A 21 -13.30 11.68 -17.32
CA GLY A 21 -12.23 12.62 -17.69
C GLY A 21 -10.99 12.46 -16.80
N GLY A 22 -10.59 13.54 -16.13
CA GLY A 22 -9.47 13.56 -15.16
C GLY A 22 -9.85 13.20 -13.73
N THR A 23 -11.08 12.74 -13.47
CA THR A 23 -11.60 12.50 -12.11
C THR A 23 -11.90 11.02 -11.88
N VAL A 24 -11.46 10.50 -10.74
CA VAL A 24 -11.83 9.20 -10.19
C VAL A 24 -13.03 9.39 -9.27
N LEU A 25 -14.03 8.52 -9.42
CA LEU A 25 -15.22 8.48 -8.59
C LEU A 25 -15.29 7.11 -7.90
N ARG A 26 -15.47 7.12 -6.57
CA ARG A 26 -15.61 5.89 -5.77
C ARG A 26 -16.61 6.09 -4.63
N ALA A 27 -17.08 4.99 -4.06
CA ALA A 27 -17.98 5.05 -2.90
C ALA A 27 -17.28 5.75 -1.72
N ALA A 28 -17.99 6.65 -1.05
CA ALA A 28 -17.51 7.29 0.17
C ALA A 28 -17.72 6.38 1.39
N GLY A 29 -16.78 6.45 2.34
CA GLY A 29 -16.88 5.81 3.64
C GLY A 29 -16.81 6.83 4.80
N PRO A 30 -17.00 6.39 6.04
CA PRO A 30 -16.91 7.28 7.21
C PRO A 30 -15.55 7.99 7.34
N TRP A 31 -14.49 7.43 6.79
CA TRP A 31 -13.13 7.96 6.78
C TRP A 31 -12.86 9.00 5.68
N SER A 32 -13.75 9.11 4.69
CA SER A 32 -13.52 9.89 3.47
C SER A 32 -13.18 11.35 3.73
N ALA A 33 -13.89 12.00 4.65
CA ALA A 33 -13.62 13.40 5.00
C ALA A 33 -12.21 13.58 5.61
N THR A 34 -11.79 12.65 6.47
CA THR A 34 -10.47 12.67 7.10
C THR A 34 -9.36 12.42 6.05
N VAL A 35 -9.54 11.45 5.17
CA VAL A 35 -8.60 11.17 4.08
C VAL A 35 -8.48 12.37 3.13
N GLN A 36 -9.59 13.03 2.81
CA GLN A 36 -9.55 14.23 1.98
C GLN A 36 -8.87 15.42 2.67
N ALA A 37 -9.03 15.57 3.99
CA ALA A 37 -8.26 16.56 4.76
C ALA A 37 -6.76 16.26 4.69
N LEU A 38 -6.36 14.99 4.82
CA LEU A 38 -4.97 14.55 4.62
C LEU A 38 -4.46 14.85 3.21
N LEU A 39 -5.22 14.53 2.17
CA LEU A 39 -4.80 14.78 0.77
C LEU A 39 -4.63 16.26 0.46
N ARG A 40 -5.48 17.14 1.02
CA ARG A 40 -5.30 18.61 0.91
C ARG A 40 -4.03 19.07 1.63
N HIS A 41 -3.79 18.55 2.83
CA HIS A 41 -2.54 18.84 3.55
C HIS A 41 -1.30 18.41 2.76
N LEU A 42 -1.32 17.22 2.15
CA LEU A 42 -0.22 16.73 1.30
C LEU A 42 0.01 17.63 0.09
N GLU A 43 -1.06 18.18 -0.50
CA GLU A 43 -0.97 19.17 -1.58
C GLU A 43 -0.34 20.46 -1.10
N GLU A 44 -0.79 21.01 0.04
CA GLU A 44 -0.25 22.23 0.67
C GLU A 44 1.22 22.04 1.10
N ALA A 45 1.60 20.84 1.55
CA ALA A 45 2.98 20.48 1.88
C ALA A 45 3.87 20.24 0.66
N GLY A 46 3.33 20.32 -0.57
CA GLY A 46 4.07 20.12 -1.81
C GLY A 46 4.41 18.65 -2.11
N PHE A 47 3.77 17.68 -1.46
CA PHE A 47 3.95 16.27 -1.77
C PHE A 47 3.18 15.91 -3.04
N GLU A 48 3.91 15.53 -4.10
CA GLU A 48 3.32 15.22 -5.41
C GLU A 48 2.87 13.75 -5.54
N GLY A 49 3.25 12.91 -4.59
CA GLY A 49 3.04 11.46 -4.61
C GLY A 49 1.64 11.00 -4.19
N ALA A 50 0.60 11.83 -4.34
CA ALA A 50 -0.78 11.50 -4.02
C ALA A 50 -1.76 12.13 -5.01
N PRO A 51 -2.97 11.55 -5.21
CA PRO A 51 -4.04 12.22 -5.93
C PRO A 51 -4.47 13.49 -5.19
N ARG A 52 -5.08 14.42 -5.91
CA ARG A 52 -5.67 15.65 -5.35
C ARG A 52 -7.17 15.47 -5.15
N VAL A 53 -7.72 16.19 -4.20
CA VAL A 53 -9.18 16.27 -4.05
C VAL A 53 -9.75 17.09 -5.20
N ALA A 54 -10.68 16.51 -5.96
CA ALA A 54 -11.29 17.18 -7.10
C ALA A 54 -12.55 17.96 -6.66
N GLY A 55 -12.57 19.27 -6.93
CA GLY A 55 -13.70 20.13 -6.58
C GLY A 55 -13.96 20.17 -5.07
N SER A 56 -15.21 19.90 -4.66
CA SER A 56 -15.58 19.81 -3.24
C SER A 56 -15.12 18.53 -2.55
N GLY A 57 -14.65 17.55 -3.31
CA GLY A 57 -14.28 16.21 -2.82
C GLY A 57 -15.42 15.19 -2.91
N PHE A 58 -16.65 15.64 -3.15
CA PHE A 58 -17.81 14.76 -3.30
C PHE A 58 -18.65 15.17 -4.50
N GLU A 59 -19.12 14.16 -5.24
CA GLU A 59 -20.04 14.37 -6.36
C GLU A 59 -21.44 14.78 -5.85
N PRO A 60 -21.98 15.92 -6.31
CA PRO A 60 -23.34 16.31 -5.94
C PRO A 60 -24.37 15.24 -6.31
N GLY A 61 -25.27 14.93 -5.41
CA GLY A 61 -26.38 13.98 -5.61
C GLY A 61 -26.04 12.52 -5.34
N SER A 62 -24.87 12.03 -5.75
CA SER A 62 -24.47 10.64 -5.46
C SER A 62 -23.67 10.50 -4.16
N GLY A 63 -23.00 11.56 -3.70
CA GLY A 63 -22.12 11.53 -2.54
C GLY A 63 -20.84 10.72 -2.74
N ARG A 64 -20.50 10.29 -3.97
CA ARG A 64 -19.24 9.60 -4.26
C ARG A 64 -18.04 10.53 -4.06
N GLU A 65 -16.95 9.99 -3.57
CA GLU A 65 -15.68 10.72 -3.52
C GLU A 65 -15.17 11.06 -4.92
N THR A 66 -14.57 12.25 -5.04
CA THR A 66 -13.95 12.73 -6.27
C THR A 66 -12.49 13.09 -6.03
N LEU A 67 -11.60 12.36 -6.70
CA LEU A 67 -10.15 12.56 -6.66
C LEU A 67 -9.61 12.74 -8.07
N THR A 68 -8.47 13.38 -8.23
CA THR A 68 -7.81 13.45 -9.54
C THR A 68 -7.30 12.08 -9.95
N PHE A 69 -7.40 11.76 -11.24
CA PHE A 69 -6.78 10.56 -11.79
C PHE A 69 -5.28 10.79 -11.93
N VAL A 70 -4.48 9.88 -11.37
CA VAL A 70 -3.02 9.90 -11.52
C VAL A 70 -2.65 9.10 -12.76
N GLU A 71 -2.17 9.78 -13.79
CA GLU A 71 -1.75 9.15 -15.04
C GLU A 71 -0.49 8.31 -14.83
N GLY A 72 -0.47 7.09 -15.40
CA GLY A 72 0.63 6.16 -15.34
C GLY A 72 0.17 4.71 -15.47
N GLY A 73 1.04 3.79 -15.13
CA GLY A 73 0.77 2.35 -15.12
C GLY A 73 1.23 1.71 -13.82
N PHE A 74 1.25 0.37 -13.81
CA PHE A 74 1.72 -0.40 -12.66
C PHE A 74 2.90 -1.27 -13.07
N VAL A 75 3.82 -1.50 -12.15
CA VAL A 75 4.93 -2.42 -12.36
C VAL A 75 4.41 -3.86 -12.37
N ARG A 76 4.89 -4.67 -13.31
CA ARG A 76 4.68 -6.12 -13.21
C ARG A 76 5.38 -6.65 -11.98
N LEU A 77 4.80 -7.69 -11.37
CA LEU A 77 5.35 -8.32 -10.16
C LEU A 77 6.87 -8.57 -10.31
N GLY A 78 7.66 -8.07 -9.37
CA GLY A 78 9.10 -8.30 -9.26
C GLY A 78 10.00 -7.55 -10.26
N GLN A 79 9.51 -6.55 -10.98
CA GLN A 79 10.27 -5.88 -12.05
C GLN A 79 10.67 -4.44 -11.73
N TRP A 80 10.91 -4.08 -10.47
CA TRP A 80 11.53 -2.81 -10.14
C TRP A 80 12.96 -2.73 -10.71
N SER A 81 13.29 -1.65 -11.41
CA SER A 81 14.69 -1.29 -11.68
C SER A 81 15.36 -0.81 -10.39
N ASP A 82 16.69 -0.75 -10.37
CA ASP A 82 17.44 -0.26 -9.22
C ASP A 82 17.04 1.17 -8.85
N GLU A 83 16.96 2.03 -9.84
CA GLU A 83 16.52 3.42 -9.68
C GLU A 83 15.10 3.51 -9.14
N ALA A 84 14.17 2.70 -9.66
CA ALA A 84 12.78 2.69 -9.24
C ALA A 84 12.60 2.14 -7.82
N ALA A 85 13.34 1.10 -7.45
CA ALA A 85 13.33 0.56 -6.08
C ALA A 85 13.81 1.60 -5.05
N HIS A 86 14.91 2.29 -5.33
CA HIS A 86 15.40 3.36 -4.50
C HIS A 86 14.41 4.55 -4.44
N ALA A 87 13.84 4.94 -5.59
CA ALA A 87 12.85 6.01 -5.67
C ALA A 87 11.56 5.67 -4.89
N LEU A 88 11.15 4.39 -4.84
CA LEU A 88 9.99 3.95 -4.07
C LEU A 88 10.21 4.11 -2.56
N GLY A 89 11.39 3.75 -2.06
CA GLY A 89 11.76 4.01 -0.66
C GLY A 89 11.73 5.50 -0.34
N ARG A 90 12.28 6.34 -1.24
CA ARG A 90 12.26 7.80 -1.07
C ARG A 90 10.84 8.36 -1.09
N LEU A 91 9.97 7.88 -1.98
CA LEU A 91 8.57 8.32 -2.04
C LEU A 91 7.84 8.09 -0.72
N LEU A 92 8.06 6.94 -0.06
CA LEU A 92 7.48 6.67 1.26
C LEU A 92 8.09 7.57 2.35
N ARG A 93 9.39 7.81 2.34
CA ARG A 93 10.00 8.77 3.29
C ARG A 93 9.44 10.18 3.12
N ASP A 94 9.30 10.62 1.88
CA ASP A 94 8.80 11.96 1.58
C ASP A 94 7.34 12.10 2.02
N LEU A 95 6.52 11.03 1.89
CA LEU A 95 5.18 10.96 2.47
C LEU A 95 5.23 11.12 4.00
N HIS A 96 6.03 10.32 4.71
CA HIS A 96 6.14 10.40 6.18
C HIS A 96 6.61 11.77 6.65
N THR A 97 7.49 12.40 5.88
CA THR A 97 7.97 13.77 6.17
C THR A 97 6.83 14.79 5.99
N ALA A 98 6.08 14.69 4.91
CA ALA A 98 4.96 15.59 4.63
C ALA A 98 3.84 15.46 5.67
N THR A 99 3.55 14.22 6.13
CA THR A 99 2.49 13.99 7.13
C THR A 99 2.89 14.33 8.57
N ALA A 100 4.18 14.54 8.86
CA ALA A 100 4.65 14.87 10.21
C ALA A 100 4.05 16.17 10.77
N THR A 101 3.58 17.05 9.91
CA THR A 101 2.94 18.33 10.28
C THR A 101 1.41 18.31 10.13
N PHE A 102 0.84 17.16 9.78
CA PHE A 102 -0.61 17.04 9.64
C PHE A 102 -1.31 17.16 10.99
N ALA A 103 -2.18 18.15 11.13
CA ALA A 103 -3.06 18.31 12.27
C ALA A 103 -4.37 17.56 12.01
N GLU A 104 -4.59 16.46 12.72
CA GLU A 104 -5.82 15.68 12.57
C GLU A 104 -7.04 16.54 12.96
N PRO A 105 -8.13 16.52 12.15
CA PRO A 105 -9.41 17.08 12.56
C PRO A 105 -9.91 16.47 13.88
N GLY A 106 -10.61 17.25 14.70
CA GLY A 106 -11.10 16.77 15.99
C GLY A 106 -12.12 15.63 15.90
N ASP A 107 -12.75 15.46 14.75
CA ASP A 107 -13.70 14.39 14.39
C ASP A 107 -13.09 13.35 13.44
N ALA A 108 -11.76 13.30 13.36
CA ALA A 108 -11.06 12.40 12.45
C ALA A 108 -11.50 10.94 12.64
N THR A 109 -11.82 10.30 11.54
CA THR A 109 -12.20 8.88 11.47
C THR A 109 -11.30 8.18 10.46
N TRP A 110 -10.61 7.15 10.91
CA TRP A 110 -9.75 6.33 10.06
C TRP A 110 -10.35 4.95 9.85
N GLN A 111 -10.20 4.41 8.64
CA GLN A 111 -10.58 3.03 8.40
C GLN A 111 -9.68 2.09 9.23
N PRO A 112 -10.24 1.05 9.88
CA PRO A 112 -9.43 0.05 10.55
C PRO A 112 -8.41 -0.59 9.60
N TRP A 113 -7.17 -0.72 10.07
CA TRP A 113 -6.10 -1.40 9.35
C TRP A 113 -5.32 -2.30 10.32
N HIS A 114 -5.04 -3.52 9.88
CA HIS A 114 -4.48 -4.59 10.71
C HIS A 114 -3.08 -4.30 11.29
N GLY A 115 -2.33 -3.36 10.72
CA GLY A 115 -1.00 -2.96 11.18
C GLY A 115 -0.98 -1.79 12.17
N ARG A 116 -2.12 -1.13 12.48
CA ARG A 116 -2.14 0.11 13.29
C ARG A 116 -1.56 -0.05 14.68
N ASP A 117 -1.74 -1.20 15.31
CA ASP A 117 -1.29 -1.46 16.67
C ASP A 117 0.07 -2.16 16.73
N LEU A 118 0.70 -2.37 15.58
CA LEU A 118 2.08 -2.84 15.52
C LEU A 118 3.05 -1.68 15.76
N GLY A 119 4.24 -2.05 16.27
CA GLY A 119 5.30 -1.08 16.52
C GLY A 119 5.14 -0.29 17.81
N ARG A 120 6.12 0.55 18.12
CA ARG A 120 6.20 1.35 19.36
C ARG A 120 6.77 2.75 19.15
N ARG A 121 7.11 3.13 17.92
CA ARG A 121 7.67 4.44 17.59
C ARG A 121 6.56 5.51 17.57
N PRO A 122 6.92 6.79 17.68
CA PRO A 122 5.98 7.87 17.42
C PRO A 122 5.33 7.65 16.05
N ARG A 123 3.99 7.79 16.00
CA ARG A 123 3.22 7.55 14.79
C ARG A 123 3.31 8.73 13.82
N VAL A 124 3.29 8.41 12.55
CA VAL A 124 3.03 9.33 11.43
C VAL A 124 1.66 8.97 10.83
N ILE A 125 1.14 9.78 9.93
CA ILE A 125 0.01 9.36 9.10
C ILE A 125 0.59 8.74 7.83
N GLY A 126 0.40 7.43 7.69
CA GLY A 126 0.85 6.65 6.53
C GLY A 126 -0.27 6.34 5.56
N HIS A 127 0.10 5.76 4.42
CA HIS A 127 -0.82 5.23 3.41
C HIS A 127 -1.45 3.91 3.84
N CYS A 128 -0.68 3.07 4.53
CA CYS A 128 -1.06 1.76 5.10
C CYS A 128 -1.41 0.65 4.09
N ASP A 129 -1.33 0.88 2.77
CA ASP A 129 -1.43 -0.16 1.74
C ASP A 129 -0.44 0.12 0.59
N THR A 130 0.85 0.01 0.90
CA THR A 130 1.96 0.34 0.00
C THR A 130 2.35 -0.79 -0.96
N GLY A 131 1.42 -1.70 -1.25
CA GLY A 131 1.64 -2.79 -2.22
C GLY A 131 1.85 -2.28 -3.64
N PRO A 132 2.49 -3.07 -4.54
CA PRO A 132 2.81 -2.65 -5.91
C PRO A 132 1.56 -2.32 -6.76
N TRP A 133 0.40 -2.80 -6.36
CA TRP A 133 -0.89 -2.51 -6.99
C TRP A 133 -1.40 -1.08 -6.73
N ASN A 134 -0.86 -0.41 -5.70
CA ASN A 134 -1.20 0.97 -5.32
C ASN A 134 -0.09 1.98 -5.67
N VAL A 135 0.97 1.54 -6.37
CA VAL A 135 2.06 2.41 -6.80
C VAL A 135 1.94 2.71 -8.28
N VAL A 136 1.62 3.97 -8.61
CA VAL A 136 1.59 4.43 -10.00
C VAL A 136 3.00 4.71 -10.48
N VAL A 137 3.31 4.23 -11.69
CA VAL A 137 4.62 4.37 -12.35
C VAL A 137 4.49 5.18 -13.63
N ARG A 138 5.41 6.11 -13.83
CA ARG A 138 5.54 6.90 -15.06
C ARG A 138 7.00 6.97 -15.49
N GLY A 139 7.29 6.67 -16.76
CA GLY A 139 8.67 6.63 -17.24
C GLY A 139 9.56 5.61 -16.51
N GLY A 140 8.97 4.53 -15.97
CA GLY A 140 9.69 3.51 -15.20
C GLY A 140 9.90 3.83 -13.71
N LEU A 141 9.52 5.02 -13.24
CA LEU A 141 9.70 5.46 -11.84
C LEU A 141 8.38 5.55 -11.09
N PRO A 142 8.34 5.21 -9.78
CA PRO A 142 7.17 5.42 -8.94
C PRO A 142 6.91 6.93 -8.79
N VAL A 143 5.67 7.33 -9.02
CA VAL A 143 5.28 8.76 -8.97
C VAL A 143 4.21 9.05 -7.94
N ALA A 144 3.38 8.07 -7.54
CA ALA A 144 2.35 8.29 -6.52
C ALA A 144 1.86 6.98 -5.92
N PHE A 145 1.33 7.09 -4.70
CA PHE A 145 0.44 6.11 -4.09
C PHE A 145 -1.02 6.47 -4.41
N ILE A 146 -1.83 5.45 -4.69
CA ILE A 146 -3.29 5.57 -4.87
C ILE A 146 -4.01 4.64 -3.90
N ASP A 147 -5.34 4.78 -3.80
CA ASP A 147 -6.18 3.99 -2.89
C ASP A 147 -5.89 4.24 -1.40
N TRP A 148 -6.17 5.48 -0.98
CA TRP A 148 -5.86 6.02 0.36
C TRP A 148 -6.89 5.65 1.44
N GLU A 149 -7.83 4.75 1.18
CA GLU A 149 -8.95 4.49 2.09
C GLU A 149 -8.52 3.99 3.47
N VAL A 150 -7.40 3.25 3.55
CA VAL A 150 -6.84 2.71 4.81
C VAL A 150 -5.75 3.58 5.42
N ALA A 151 -5.51 4.77 4.86
CA ALA A 151 -4.56 5.72 5.44
C ALA A 151 -4.85 6.00 6.92
N GLY A 152 -3.82 6.40 7.66
CA GLY A 152 -4.02 6.79 9.06
C GLY A 152 -2.78 6.58 9.94
N PRO A 153 -2.92 6.74 11.28
CA PRO A 153 -1.79 6.68 12.21
C PRO A 153 -1.09 5.31 12.16
N VAL A 154 0.23 5.32 12.00
CA VAL A 154 1.05 4.10 11.91
C VAL A 154 2.47 4.34 12.45
N ASP A 155 3.10 3.32 13.03
CA ASP A 155 4.55 3.33 13.25
C ASP A 155 5.25 3.30 11.89
N PRO A 156 6.10 4.27 11.55
CA PRO A 156 6.73 4.34 10.23
C PRO A 156 7.50 3.08 9.84
N LEU A 157 8.09 2.36 10.81
CA LEU A 157 8.79 1.11 10.51
C LEU A 157 7.84 0.00 10.07
N VAL A 158 6.62 -0.04 10.60
CA VAL A 158 5.59 -1.01 10.18
C VAL A 158 5.21 -0.80 8.72
N GLU A 159 5.07 0.45 8.29
CA GLU A 159 4.76 0.76 6.89
C GLU A 159 5.95 0.51 5.96
N VAL A 160 7.18 0.85 6.38
CA VAL A 160 8.41 0.46 5.65
C VAL A 160 8.50 -1.06 5.51
N ALA A 161 8.15 -1.81 6.54
CA ALA A 161 8.14 -3.27 6.50
C ALA A 161 7.11 -3.81 5.49
N GLN A 162 5.92 -3.22 5.43
CA GLN A 162 4.92 -3.57 4.42
C GLN A 162 5.43 -3.29 3.01
N LEU A 163 5.96 -2.07 2.77
CA LEU A 163 6.53 -1.68 1.48
C LEU A 163 7.61 -2.68 1.04
N CYS A 164 8.59 -2.95 1.92
CA CYS A 164 9.71 -3.83 1.65
C CYS A 164 9.26 -5.26 1.35
N TRP A 165 8.41 -5.86 2.18
CA TRP A 165 7.92 -7.21 1.98
C TRP A 165 7.20 -7.36 0.65
N LEU A 166 6.21 -6.48 0.37
CA LEU A 166 5.35 -6.59 -0.81
C LEU A 166 6.09 -6.28 -2.11
N ASN A 167 6.95 -5.26 -2.12
CA ASN A 167 7.61 -4.80 -3.34
C ASN A 167 8.92 -5.53 -3.65
N SER A 168 9.60 -6.14 -2.65
CA SER A 168 10.70 -7.08 -2.90
C SER A 168 10.21 -8.49 -3.16
N HIS A 169 8.89 -8.73 -3.07
CA HIS A 169 8.27 -10.05 -3.29
C HIS A 169 8.93 -11.16 -2.45
N LEU A 170 9.05 -10.94 -1.14
CA LEU A 170 9.60 -11.92 -0.22
C LEU A 170 8.58 -13.03 0.04
N HIS A 171 8.33 -13.81 -1.00
CA HIS A 171 7.38 -14.91 -1.01
C HIS A 171 8.09 -16.25 -0.91
N ASP A 172 7.35 -17.25 -0.45
CA ASP A 172 7.72 -18.65 -0.47
C ASP A 172 8.20 -19.10 -1.87
N ASP A 173 9.15 -20.02 -1.91
CA ASP A 173 9.85 -20.40 -3.16
C ASP A 173 8.90 -20.98 -4.22
N GLU A 174 7.86 -21.73 -3.83
CA GLU A 174 6.86 -22.23 -4.78
C GLU A 174 6.01 -21.10 -5.34
N VAL A 175 5.59 -20.14 -4.50
CA VAL A 175 4.87 -18.94 -4.94
C VAL A 175 5.74 -18.13 -5.88
N ALA A 176 7.02 -17.96 -5.55
CA ALA A 176 7.97 -17.24 -6.39
C ALA A 176 8.16 -17.91 -7.76
N ALA A 177 8.27 -19.24 -7.78
CA ALA A 177 8.40 -20.00 -9.03
C ALA A 177 7.13 -19.91 -9.90
N LEU A 178 5.95 -20.09 -9.31
CA LEU A 178 4.66 -19.98 -10.01
C LEU A 178 4.41 -18.58 -10.58
N ALA A 179 4.82 -17.54 -9.86
CA ALA A 179 4.68 -16.16 -10.30
C ALA A 179 5.81 -15.68 -11.23
N GLY A 180 6.83 -16.52 -11.49
CA GLY A 180 7.98 -16.15 -12.32
C GLY A 180 8.80 -14.99 -11.73
N LEU A 181 8.92 -14.94 -10.39
CA LEU A 181 9.68 -13.90 -9.71
C LEU A 181 11.19 -14.08 -9.94
N ARG A 182 11.91 -12.97 -9.79
CA ARG A 182 13.39 -12.96 -9.86
C ARG A 182 14.03 -13.87 -8.80
N PRO A 183 15.27 -14.32 -9.01
CA PRO A 183 16.05 -15.03 -8.01
C PRO A 183 16.12 -14.29 -6.69
N LEU A 184 16.25 -15.00 -5.56
CA LEU A 184 16.28 -14.41 -4.22
C LEU A 184 17.33 -13.32 -4.09
N ALA A 185 18.53 -13.50 -4.65
CA ALA A 185 19.60 -12.50 -4.58
C ALA A 185 19.17 -11.14 -5.17
N GLU A 186 18.43 -11.15 -6.29
CA GLU A 186 17.91 -9.92 -6.91
C GLU A 186 16.77 -9.30 -6.08
N ARG A 187 15.90 -10.13 -5.51
CA ARG A 187 14.84 -9.67 -4.60
C ARG A 187 15.41 -9.01 -3.34
N LEU A 188 16.51 -9.55 -2.79
CA LEU A 188 17.24 -8.95 -1.67
C LEU A 188 17.97 -7.66 -2.07
N HIS A 189 18.45 -7.58 -3.31
CA HIS A 189 19.01 -6.33 -3.84
C HIS A 189 17.96 -5.22 -3.91
N VAL A 190 16.78 -5.51 -4.44
CA VAL A 190 15.63 -4.58 -4.46
C VAL A 190 15.24 -4.15 -3.04
N LEU A 191 15.22 -5.07 -2.07
CA LEU A 191 14.98 -4.77 -0.66
C LEU A 191 15.97 -3.72 -0.12
N ARG A 192 17.27 -3.91 -0.36
CA ARG A 192 18.29 -2.95 0.10
C ARG A 192 18.10 -1.57 -0.51
N LEU A 193 17.85 -1.49 -1.81
CA LEU A 193 17.62 -0.23 -2.50
C LEU A 193 16.41 0.55 -1.95
N MET A 194 15.32 -0.14 -1.57
CA MET A 194 14.19 0.51 -0.92
C MET A 194 14.55 1.03 0.48
N ILE A 195 15.30 0.25 1.27
CA ILE A 195 15.78 0.64 2.60
C ILE A 195 16.69 1.87 2.51
N GLU A 196 17.63 1.89 1.55
CA GLU A 196 18.52 3.01 1.27
C GLU A 196 17.75 4.25 0.82
N GLY A 197 16.82 4.07 -0.12
CA GLY A 197 15.97 5.16 -0.62
C GLY A 197 15.12 5.79 0.47
N TYR A 198 14.59 4.99 1.39
CA TYR A 198 13.89 5.49 2.57
C TYR A 198 14.85 6.18 3.56
N GLY A 199 16.12 5.79 3.60
CA GLY A 199 17.09 6.28 4.57
C GLY A 199 16.85 5.69 5.96
N LEU A 200 16.48 4.40 6.04
CA LEU A 200 16.20 3.73 7.32
C LEU A 200 17.48 3.66 8.17
N ALA A 201 17.41 4.17 9.40
CA ALA A 201 18.53 4.17 10.32
C ALA A 201 18.94 2.74 10.74
N ASP A 202 20.23 2.50 10.97
CA ASP A 202 20.77 1.17 11.29
C ASP A 202 20.09 0.53 12.52
N ARG A 203 19.78 1.33 13.54
CA ARG A 203 19.03 0.88 14.72
C ARG A 203 17.65 0.32 14.40
N ASP A 204 17.00 0.85 13.35
CA ASP A 204 15.64 0.46 12.94
C ASP A 204 15.69 -0.74 11.99
N ARG A 205 16.80 -0.93 11.27
CA ARG A 205 17.03 -2.10 10.41
C ARG A 205 17.01 -3.42 11.19
N ALA A 206 17.44 -3.40 12.46
CA ALA A 206 17.46 -4.58 13.31
C ALA A 206 16.04 -5.17 13.53
N ASP A 207 15.02 -4.33 13.56
CA ASP A 207 13.63 -4.72 13.81
C ASP A 207 12.83 -4.97 12.50
N LEU A 208 13.39 -4.60 11.33
CA LEU A 208 12.64 -4.58 10.07
C LEU A 208 12.12 -5.96 9.68
N VAL A 209 12.95 -7.00 9.79
CA VAL A 209 12.56 -8.37 9.41
C VAL A 209 11.42 -8.88 10.27
N GLU A 210 11.46 -8.62 11.57
CA GLU A 210 10.37 -8.97 12.47
C GLU A 210 9.07 -8.26 12.09
N HIS A 211 9.14 -6.97 11.78
CA HIS A 211 7.96 -6.22 11.36
C HIS A 211 7.41 -6.70 10.01
N MET A 212 8.25 -7.10 9.05
CA MET A 212 7.78 -7.71 7.78
C MET A 212 6.98 -9.00 8.05
N ILE A 213 7.47 -9.85 8.96
CA ILE A 213 6.77 -11.09 9.35
C ILE A 213 5.45 -10.76 10.04
N LEU A 214 5.45 -9.86 11.01
CA LEU A 214 4.25 -9.47 11.76
C LEU A 214 3.19 -8.86 10.86
N VAL A 215 3.56 -7.96 9.94
CA VAL A 215 2.62 -7.37 8.97
C VAL A 215 2.00 -8.44 8.09
N ALA A 216 2.80 -9.39 7.57
CA ALA A 216 2.30 -10.48 6.74
C ALA A 216 1.32 -11.39 7.50
N VAL A 217 1.58 -11.68 8.78
CA VAL A 217 0.68 -12.45 9.65
C VAL A 217 -0.62 -11.70 9.91
N GLN A 218 -0.55 -10.41 10.24
CA GLN A 218 -1.74 -9.59 10.53
C GLN A 218 -2.59 -9.36 9.27
N ASP A 219 -1.95 -9.14 8.11
CA ASP A 219 -2.65 -9.03 6.84
C ASP A 219 -3.39 -10.34 6.49
N ALA A 220 -2.78 -11.50 6.76
CA ALA A 220 -3.47 -12.78 6.62
C ALA A 220 -4.62 -12.95 7.64
N ALA A 221 -4.41 -12.56 8.89
CA ALA A 221 -5.41 -12.64 9.94
C ALA A 221 -6.63 -11.76 9.64
N ALA A 222 -6.43 -10.59 9.02
CA ALA A 222 -7.51 -9.71 8.60
C ALA A 222 -8.42 -10.33 7.51
N LEU A 223 -7.91 -11.27 6.72
CA LEU A 223 -8.70 -12.01 5.72
C LEU A 223 -9.46 -13.20 6.31
N ALA A 224 -9.01 -13.75 7.45
CA ALA A 224 -9.59 -14.97 8.03
C ALA A 224 -11.09 -14.88 8.33
N PRO A 225 -11.63 -13.80 8.93
CA PRO A 225 -13.07 -13.69 9.19
C PRO A 225 -13.91 -13.71 7.91
N VAL A 226 -13.39 -13.13 6.82
CA VAL A 226 -14.08 -13.08 5.52
C VAL A 226 -14.10 -14.45 4.86
N THR A 227 -13.07 -15.29 5.10
CA THR A 227 -12.97 -16.63 4.51
C THR A 227 -13.83 -17.68 5.21
N VAL A 228 -14.23 -17.46 6.46
CA VAL A 228 -15.02 -18.42 7.28
C VAL A 228 -16.45 -17.94 7.56
N ALA A 229 -16.79 -16.71 7.22
CA ALA A 229 -18.15 -16.19 7.42
C ALA A 229 -19.16 -17.01 6.59
N PRO A 230 -20.30 -17.45 7.20
CA PRO A 230 -21.36 -18.11 6.45
C PRO A 230 -21.91 -17.17 5.37
N GLN A 231 -21.91 -17.62 4.12
CA GLN A 231 -22.50 -16.86 3.04
C GLN A 231 -24.01 -17.06 3.08
N THR A 232 -24.75 -16.00 3.37
CA THR A 232 -26.22 -16.00 3.27
C THR A 232 -26.59 -15.88 1.79
N GLY A 233 -27.11 -16.95 1.19
CA GLY A 233 -27.66 -16.88 -0.16
C GLY A 233 -27.08 -17.81 -1.22
N GLY A 234 -26.78 -19.05 -0.87
CA GLY A 234 -26.55 -20.10 -1.88
C GLY A 234 -25.19 -20.07 -2.62
N ASP A 235 -24.25 -19.26 -2.19
CA ASP A 235 -22.92 -19.18 -2.78
C ASP A 235 -21.99 -20.24 -2.14
N PRO A 236 -21.16 -20.97 -2.93
CA PRO A 236 -20.39 -22.14 -2.52
C PRO A 236 -19.17 -21.84 -1.62
N GLY A 237 -19.29 -20.94 -0.64
CA GLY A 237 -18.25 -20.66 0.34
C GLY A 237 -17.27 -19.54 -0.06
N PRO A 238 -16.18 -19.30 0.72
CA PRO A 238 -15.26 -18.20 0.49
C PRO A 238 -14.63 -18.29 -0.90
N SER A 239 -14.52 -17.14 -1.57
CA SER A 239 -13.93 -17.13 -2.91
C SER A 239 -12.53 -17.73 -2.88
N ARG A 240 -12.17 -18.54 -3.88
CA ARG A 240 -10.82 -19.13 -4.00
C ARG A 240 -9.74 -18.06 -3.93
N SER A 241 -10.01 -16.84 -4.39
CA SER A 241 -9.08 -15.72 -4.34
C SER A 241 -8.79 -15.24 -2.92
N LEU A 242 -9.77 -15.23 -2.01
CA LEU A 242 -9.56 -14.86 -0.60
C LEU A 242 -8.76 -15.90 0.15
N VAL A 243 -9.10 -17.19 -0.03
CA VAL A 243 -8.32 -18.31 0.55
C VAL A 243 -6.88 -18.28 0.03
N HIS A 244 -6.71 -18.09 -1.27
CA HIS A 244 -5.38 -17.95 -1.86
C HIS A 244 -4.64 -16.72 -1.31
N GLY A 245 -5.34 -15.58 -1.20
CA GLY A 245 -4.81 -14.35 -0.62
C GLY A 245 -4.29 -14.53 0.80
N MET A 246 -5.04 -15.23 1.67
CA MET A 246 -4.61 -15.58 3.03
C MET A 246 -3.42 -16.55 3.01
N ALA A 247 -3.50 -17.59 2.18
CA ALA A 247 -2.49 -18.63 2.13
C ALA A 247 -1.11 -18.11 1.72
N TRP A 248 -1.01 -17.28 0.68
CA TRP A 248 0.30 -16.79 0.25
C TRP A 248 0.93 -15.83 1.28
N ARG A 249 0.13 -15.07 2.03
CA ARG A 249 0.60 -14.20 3.11
C ARG A 249 1.22 -15.01 4.26
N LEU A 250 0.50 -16.04 4.72
CA LEU A 250 1.02 -16.94 5.76
C LEU A 250 2.25 -17.71 5.31
N ARG A 251 2.27 -18.18 4.06
CA ARG A 251 3.45 -18.83 3.47
C ARG A 251 4.63 -17.88 3.40
N SER A 252 4.40 -16.60 3.03
CA SER A 252 5.45 -15.56 3.03
C SER A 252 6.00 -15.31 4.43
N ALA A 253 5.13 -15.18 5.44
CA ALA A 253 5.55 -15.01 6.83
C ALA A 253 6.40 -16.22 7.31
N ALA A 254 5.94 -17.44 7.07
CA ALA A 254 6.66 -18.66 7.43
C ALA A 254 8.00 -18.78 6.67
N TRP A 255 8.02 -18.37 5.40
CA TRP A 255 9.26 -18.36 4.60
C TRP A 255 10.25 -17.33 5.14
N MET A 256 9.81 -16.09 5.40
CA MET A 256 10.66 -15.05 6.00
C MET A 256 11.20 -15.49 7.36
N GLN A 257 10.39 -16.15 8.19
CA GLN A 257 10.84 -16.69 9.47
C GLN A 257 11.95 -17.74 9.31
N ARG A 258 11.82 -18.67 8.35
CA ARG A 258 12.86 -19.69 8.06
C ARG A 258 14.14 -19.09 7.49
N HIS A 259 14.05 -17.97 6.76
CA HIS A 259 15.17 -17.30 6.11
C HIS A 259 15.63 -16.04 6.86
N ARG A 260 15.24 -15.91 8.15
CA ARG A 260 15.53 -14.74 8.99
C ARG A 260 16.98 -14.31 8.91
N ASP A 261 17.93 -15.22 9.10
CA ASP A 261 19.36 -14.89 9.07
C ASP A 261 19.85 -14.31 7.74
N VAL A 262 19.27 -14.77 6.63
CA VAL A 262 19.58 -14.26 5.29
C VAL A 262 19.04 -12.85 5.12
N LEU A 263 17.78 -12.63 5.55
CA LEU A 263 17.11 -11.33 5.50
C LEU A 263 17.80 -10.31 6.40
N GLU A 264 18.13 -10.69 7.65
CA GLU A 264 18.83 -9.79 8.59
C GLU A 264 20.20 -9.37 8.09
N ARG A 265 20.94 -10.27 7.44
CA ARG A 265 22.20 -9.88 6.78
C ARG A 265 21.94 -8.90 5.63
N ALA A 266 20.90 -9.15 4.82
CA ALA A 266 20.60 -8.30 3.68
C ALA A 266 20.15 -6.88 4.07
N VAL A 267 19.45 -6.72 5.19
CA VAL A 267 18.99 -5.38 5.64
C VAL A 267 20.04 -4.57 6.37
N ARG A 268 21.13 -5.21 6.85
CA ARG A 268 22.23 -4.53 7.55
C ARG A 268 23.32 -4.00 6.62
N THR A 269 23.42 -4.53 5.42
CA THR A 269 24.37 -4.09 4.37
C THR A 269 23.79 -2.97 3.54
#